data_5cb127b9b3e5b08c86926e53faadd4fd
#
_entry.id   5cb127b9b3e5b08c86926e53faadd4fd
#
_cell.length_a   1.000
_cell.length_b   1.000
_cell.length_c   1.000
_cell.angle_alpha   90.00
_cell.angle_beta   90.00
_cell.angle_gamma   90.00
#
_symmetry.space_group_name_H-M   'P 1'
#
loop_
_entity.id
_entity.type
_entity.pdbx_description
1 polymer ?
#
loop_
_entity_poly.entity_id
_entity_poly.type
_entity_poly.pdbx_seq_one_letter_code
_entity_poly.pdbx_strand_id
1 'polypeptide(L)'
;MPNTLSLTKGEYGREKAALTLNADKLNFAVALEQSDPMKGYSSNYKQINDLNKKSFTASYQFDDNWSFSHQHNDSKYSYDQYDKTWSKLTEDANYHYIDDFSRLQYKDDSVSANLFYNRSNRRNQTYNVTGSKWTKSDHLRFDTIGLDLQKQITGKFGDVIVGTTVSRDSYKNDITVAKNIKPGTKINEFRTNYAVFAQLSKDLGAGYTATVGARETVVEANKRYNAFTPQFALLKKLDNNSSLYANAAKSFKMPTFTQIYGGGGANFAANPLLEPEEGWTYEFGYKKTSNTSMFKAALYYMDLDTIEYEGKGTSSNPYVTRNMSFKNKGLEMTYEKDFGSKYSYSLGANFCNPMGKNKKGVWERKFAREQYNAGIKYHDAKFNAALTGMFTTDRASGWGDLLPVNFIAGYKFDKSSSVELGVENIFDRDDIVSNPGSATKYYCLPRMVHVTYTYTF
;
A
#
# COMPACT_ATOMS: atom_id res chain seq x y z
N MET A 1 16.43 12.15 -15.99
CA MET A 1 16.51 12.59 -14.57
C MET A 1 17.96 12.96 -14.26
N PRO A 2 18.26 13.89 -13.36
CA PRO A 2 19.64 14.20 -12.97
C PRO A 2 20.26 13.05 -12.16
N ASN A 3 21.58 12.95 -12.19
CA ASN A 3 22.34 12.10 -11.29
C ASN A 3 22.37 12.73 -9.90
N THR A 4 22.15 11.94 -8.85
CA THR A 4 22.07 12.48 -7.48
C THR A 4 22.75 11.56 -6.49
N LEU A 5 23.41 12.16 -5.50
CA LEU A 5 23.84 11.52 -4.27
C LEU A 5 23.13 12.21 -3.11
N SER A 6 22.41 11.45 -2.29
CA SER A 6 21.70 11.95 -1.11
C SER A 6 22.20 11.26 0.14
N LEU A 7 22.46 12.05 1.19
CA LEU A 7 22.88 11.57 2.52
C LEU A 7 21.91 12.12 3.55
N THR A 8 21.29 11.24 4.32
CA THR A 8 20.37 11.61 5.41
C THR A 8 20.93 11.18 6.74
N LYS A 9 20.79 12.06 7.73
CA LYS A 9 21.02 11.74 9.14
C LYS A 9 19.86 12.25 9.99
N GLY A 10 19.44 11.47 10.96
CA GLY A 10 18.28 11.83 11.80
C GLY A 10 18.33 11.24 13.20
N GLU A 11 17.29 11.52 13.96
CA GLU A 11 17.08 10.94 15.28
C GLU A 11 16.97 9.41 15.21
N TYR A 12 17.14 8.75 16.34
CA TYR A 12 17.17 7.27 16.46
C TYR A 12 18.20 6.62 15.53
N GLY A 13 19.39 7.27 15.40
CA GLY A 13 20.48 6.74 14.57
C GLY A 13 20.12 6.54 13.10
N ARG A 14 19.05 7.20 12.60
CA ARG A 14 18.66 7.10 11.20
C ARG A 14 19.76 7.64 10.30
N GLU A 15 20.26 6.78 9.44
CA GLU A 15 21.22 7.13 8.40
C GLU A 15 20.75 6.52 7.08
N LYS A 16 20.84 7.32 6.01
CA LYS A 16 20.53 6.84 4.67
C LYS A 16 21.51 7.43 3.67
N ALA A 17 21.99 6.59 2.77
CA ALA A 17 22.73 7.00 1.59
C ALA A 17 22.00 6.50 0.35
N ALA A 18 21.79 7.38 -0.64
CA ALA A 18 21.15 6.99 -1.89
C ALA A 18 21.91 7.63 -3.07
N LEU A 19 22.17 6.82 -4.11
CA LEU A 19 22.78 7.22 -5.38
C LEU A 19 21.80 6.90 -6.50
N THR A 20 21.56 7.89 -7.38
CA THR A 20 20.81 7.71 -8.62
C THR A 20 21.69 8.11 -9.80
N LEU A 21 21.81 7.23 -10.78
CA LEU A 21 22.55 7.43 -12.01
C LEU A 21 21.63 7.25 -13.21
N ASN A 22 21.66 8.19 -14.12
CA ASN A 22 20.92 8.16 -15.38
C ASN A 22 21.91 8.37 -16.51
N ALA A 23 22.12 7.37 -17.31
CA ALA A 23 23.06 7.37 -18.42
C ALA A 23 22.37 6.84 -19.67
N ASP A 24 21.94 7.74 -20.57
CA ASP A 24 21.27 7.39 -21.82
C ASP A 24 20.16 6.33 -21.62
N LYS A 25 20.48 5.08 -21.92
CA LYS A 25 19.54 3.94 -21.84
C LYS A 25 19.49 3.27 -20.47
N LEU A 26 20.41 3.58 -19.56
CA LEU A 26 20.52 2.95 -18.25
C LEU A 26 20.10 3.92 -17.14
N ASN A 27 19.14 3.49 -16.31
CA ASN A 27 18.84 4.14 -15.04
C ASN A 27 19.19 3.17 -13.92
N PHE A 28 19.90 3.64 -12.93
CA PHE A 28 20.31 2.87 -11.76
C PHE A 28 20.12 3.67 -10.48
N ALA A 29 19.58 3.06 -9.45
CA ALA A 29 19.48 3.65 -8.14
C ALA A 29 19.83 2.62 -7.06
N VAL A 30 20.57 3.04 -6.05
CA VAL A 30 20.87 2.25 -4.86
C VAL A 30 20.59 3.09 -3.62
N ALA A 31 20.04 2.46 -2.58
CA ALA A 31 19.85 3.09 -1.29
C ALA A 31 20.19 2.11 -0.16
N LEU A 32 20.87 2.64 0.85
CA LEU A 32 21.18 1.98 2.11
C LEU A 32 20.58 2.81 3.24
N GLU A 33 19.85 2.17 4.13
CA GLU A 33 19.21 2.83 5.27
C GLU A 33 19.37 1.98 6.53
N GLN A 34 19.70 2.63 7.64
CA GLN A 34 19.74 2.02 8.96
C GLN A 34 19.12 2.96 10.00
N SER A 35 18.68 2.38 11.11
CA SER A 35 18.26 3.12 12.29
C SER A 35 18.48 2.31 13.56
N ASP A 36 18.70 3.01 14.67
CA ASP A 36 18.86 2.45 16.00
C ASP A 36 17.50 2.09 16.63
N PRO A 37 17.51 1.38 17.77
CA PRO A 37 16.31 0.98 18.48
C PRO A 37 15.39 2.14 18.88
N MET A 38 14.09 1.95 18.69
CA MET A 38 13.04 2.91 19.04
C MET A 38 12.05 2.30 20.01
N LYS A 39 11.83 2.97 21.15
CA LYS A 39 10.88 2.60 22.20
C LYS A 39 9.57 3.39 22.09
N GLY A 40 8.54 2.94 22.82
CA GLY A 40 7.34 3.75 23.06
C GLY A 40 6.21 3.62 22.04
N TYR A 41 6.38 2.88 20.94
CA TYR A 41 5.35 2.74 19.91
C TYR A 41 4.25 1.70 20.23
N SER A 42 4.33 1.00 21.38
CA SER A 42 3.38 -0.06 21.74
C SER A 42 3.16 -0.12 23.25
N SER A 43 1.91 -0.39 23.66
CA SER A 43 1.53 -0.60 25.06
C SER A 43 2.11 -1.89 25.68
N ASN A 44 2.71 -2.76 24.91
CA ASN A 44 3.31 -4.03 25.36
C ASN A 44 4.82 -3.93 25.57
N TYR A 45 5.35 -2.73 25.80
CA TYR A 45 6.79 -2.53 26.05
C TYR A 45 7.67 -3.10 24.93
N LYS A 46 7.23 -2.95 23.68
CA LYS A 46 7.99 -3.33 22.50
C LYS A 46 8.95 -2.23 22.07
N GLN A 47 10.10 -2.64 21.59
CA GLN A 47 11.11 -1.81 20.99
C GLN A 47 11.32 -2.28 19.56
N ILE A 48 11.30 -1.39 18.57
CA ILE A 48 11.84 -1.68 17.23
C ILE A 48 13.35 -1.61 17.36
N ASN A 49 14.03 -2.69 17.02
CA ASN A 49 15.50 -2.70 16.94
C ASN A 49 15.94 -2.53 15.50
N ASP A 50 17.20 -2.21 15.35
CA ASP A 50 18.00 -2.15 14.13
C ASP A 50 17.25 -2.40 12.82
N LEU A 51 16.76 -1.34 12.23
CA LEU A 51 16.29 -1.38 10.86
C LEU A 51 17.49 -1.29 9.93
N ASN A 52 17.68 -2.29 9.07
CA ASN A 52 18.68 -2.27 8.01
C ASN A 52 17.96 -2.56 6.68
N LYS A 53 17.99 -1.60 5.76
CA LYS A 53 17.43 -1.75 4.42
C LYS A 53 18.48 -1.49 3.37
N LYS A 54 18.49 -2.35 2.36
CA LYS A 54 19.29 -2.20 1.14
C LYS A 54 18.35 -2.33 -0.04
N SER A 55 18.42 -1.43 -0.96
CA SER A 55 17.63 -1.53 -2.18
C SER A 55 18.44 -1.10 -3.37
N PHE A 56 18.21 -1.75 -4.51
CA PHE A 56 18.64 -1.23 -5.78
C PHE A 56 17.53 -1.39 -6.83
N THR A 57 17.53 -0.49 -7.79
CA THR A 57 16.68 -0.54 -8.98
C THR A 57 17.55 -0.30 -10.19
N ALA A 58 17.40 -1.11 -11.21
CA ALA A 58 18.03 -0.91 -12.49
C ALA A 58 16.99 -1.01 -13.59
N SER A 59 17.04 -0.13 -14.59
CA SER A 59 16.26 -0.25 -15.82
C SER A 59 17.11 0.07 -17.02
N TYR A 60 16.92 -0.69 -18.08
CA TYR A 60 17.64 -0.55 -19.32
C TYR A 60 16.67 -0.50 -20.49
N GLN A 61 16.80 0.54 -21.34
CA GLN A 61 16.04 0.71 -22.57
C GLN A 61 16.88 0.12 -23.73
N PHE A 62 16.46 -0.99 -24.31
CA PHE A 62 17.18 -1.62 -25.44
C PHE A 62 17.04 -0.78 -26.71
N ASP A 63 15.79 -0.37 -26.99
CA ASP A 63 15.38 0.47 -28.10
C ASP A 63 14.11 1.24 -27.74
N ASP A 64 13.44 1.88 -28.68
CA ASP A 64 12.25 2.71 -28.44
C ASP A 64 11.07 1.90 -27.85
N ASN A 65 11.05 0.60 -28.05
CA ASN A 65 9.95 -0.28 -27.69
C ASN A 65 10.25 -1.19 -26.51
N TRP A 66 11.48 -1.69 -26.38
CA TRP A 66 11.85 -2.70 -25.39
C TRP A 66 12.59 -2.13 -24.20
N SER A 67 12.15 -2.51 -23.03
CA SER A 67 12.84 -2.18 -21.77
C SER A 67 12.85 -3.36 -20.81
N PHE A 68 13.87 -3.39 -19.96
CA PHE A 68 13.96 -4.30 -18.81
C PHE A 68 14.11 -3.49 -17.54
N SER A 69 13.46 -3.91 -16.47
CA SER A 69 13.66 -3.35 -15.15
C SER A 69 13.78 -4.44 -14.09
N HIS A 70 14.62 -4.18 -13.10
CA HIS A 70 14.76 -5.02 -11.91
C HIS A 70 14.86 -4.16 -10.67
N GLN A 71 14.15 -4.58 -9.61
CA GLN A 71 14.22 -3.98 -8.28
C GLN A 71 14.51 -5.07 -7.27
N HIS A 72 15.43 -4.80 -6.36
CA HIS A 72 15.78 -5.66 -5.23
C HIS A 72 15.66 -4.87 -3.93
N ASN A 73 15.03 -5.47 -2.92
CA ASN A 73 14.95 -4.93 -1.57
C ASN A 73 15.35 -6.02 -0.58
N ASP A 74 16.29 -5.71 0.31
CA ASP A 74 16.67 -6.52 1.46
C ASP A 74 16.42 -5.72 2.73
N SER A 75 15.51 -6.20 3.59
CA SER A 75 15.11 -5.53 4.82
C SER A 75 15.25 -6.46 6.01
N LYS A 76 16.04 -6.04 6.98
CA LYS A 76 16.17 -6.71 8.28
C LYS A 76 15.67 -5.77 9.37
N TYR A 77 14.84 -6.30 10.24
CA TYR A 77 14.38 -5.59 11.41
C TYR A 77 14.01 -6.56 12.52
N SER A 78 14.06 -6.10 13.75
CA SER A 78 13.68 -6.91 14.90
C SER A 78 12.76 -6.13 15.83
N TYR A 79 12.00 -6.88 16.62
CA TYR A 79 11.20 -6.38 17.71
C TYR A 79 11.62 -7.09 18.97
N ASP A 80 12.02 -6.31 19.99
CA ASP A 80 12.19 -6.82 21.32
C ASP A 80 10.97 -6.49 22.18
N GLN A 81 10.58 -7.41 23.02
CA GLN A 81 9.58 -7.14 24.03
C GLN A 81 10.21 -7.23 25.42
N TYR A 82 9.97 -6.22 26.22
CA TYR A 82 10.48 -6.12 27.59
C TYR A 82 9.38 -6.36 28.61
N ASP A 83 9.76 -6.52 29.88
CA ASP A 83 8.85 -6.46 31.02
C ASP A 83 8.33 -5.01 31.21
N LYS A 84 7.39 -4.82 32.14
CA LYS A 84 6.78 -3.52 32.42
C LYS A 84 7.76 -2.45 32.90
N THR A 85 8.95 -2.84 33.35
CA THR A 85 9.98 -1.93 33.86
C THR A 85 11.04 -1.60 32.82
N TRP A 86 10.95 -2.17 31.60
CA TRP A 86 11.97 -2.08 30.55
C TRP A 86 13.34 -2.64 30.95
N SER A 87 13.40 -3.42 32.02
CA SER A 87 14.66 -3.95 32.57
C SER A 87 15.02 -5.35 32.05
N LYS A 88 14.02 -6.13 31.69
CA LYS A 88 14.21 -7.53 31.30
C LYS A 88 13.61 -7.81 29.93
N LEU A 89 14.46 -8.29 28.98
CA LEU A 89 14.02 -8.81 27.70
C LEU A 89 13.19 -10.08 27.90
N THR A 90 11.98 -10.12 27.32
CA THR A 90 11.06 -11.26 27.42
C THR A 90 10.87 -11.98 26.09
N GLU A 91 10.99 -11.27 24.97
CA GLU A 91 10.85 -11.83 23.63
C GLU A 91 11.80 -11.10 22.66
N ASP A 92 12.49 -11.85 21.82
CA ASP A 92 13.30 -11.38 20.69
C ASP A 92 12.66 -11.90 19.39
N ALA A 93 12.26 -10.99 18.50
CA ALA A 93 11.62 -11.32 17.23
C ALA A 93 12.37 -10.72 16.05
N ASN A 94 12.88 -11.56 15.17
CA ASN A 94 13.71 -11.19 14.03
C ASN A 94 13.00 -11.46 12.72
N TYR A 95 13.09 -10.50 11.80
CA TYR A 95 12.46 -10.54 10.48
C TYR A 95 13.49 -10.18 9.40
N HIS A 96 13.55 -11.01 8.37
CA HIS A 96 14.39 -10.75 7.19
C HIS A 96 13.55 -10.95 5.94
N TYR A 97 13.36 -9.88 5.16
CA TYR A 97 12.56 -9.85 3.95
C TYR A 97 13.42 -9.49 2.76
N ILE A 98 13.34 -10.30 1.71
CA ILE A 98 14.00 -10.07 0.43
C ILE A 98 12.93 -10.10 -0.65
N ASP A 99 12.80 -9.00 -1.36
CA ASP A 99 11.83 -8.85 -2.45
C ASP A 99 12.54 -8.52 -3.76
N ASP A 100 12.28 -9.31 -4.80
CA ASP A 100 12.81 -9.16 -6.15
C ASP A 100 11.66 -8.95 -7.13
N PHE A 101 11.75 -7.93 -7.99
CA PHE A 101 10.77 -7.64 -9.04
C PHE A 101 11.50 -7.45 -10.37
N SER A 102 11.20 -8.28 -11.35
CA SER A 102 11.79 -8.22 -12.69
C SER A 102 10.70 -8.08 -13.74
N ARG A 103 10.93 -7.25 -14.73
CA ARG A 103 9.97 -6.99 -15.80
C ARG A 103 10.71 -6.76 -17.14
N LEU A 104 10.31 -7.50 -18.15
CA LEU A 104 10.63 -7.23 -19.54
C LEU A 104 9.36 -6.67 -20.20
N GLN A 105 9.45 -5.50 -20.77
CA GLN A 105 8.34 -4.80 -21.39
C GLN A 105 8.62 -4.53 -22.86
N TYR A 106 7.63 -4.80 -23.68
CA TYR A 106 7.47 -4.25 -25.03
C TYR A 106 6.34 -3.24 -25.03
N LYS A 107 6.51 -2.09 -25.64
CA LYS A 107 5.46 -1.10 -25.84
C LYS A 107 5.72 -0.31 -27.11
N ASP A 108 4.71 -0.28 -28.00
CA ASP A 108 4.60 0.65 -29.11
C ASP A 108 3.32 1.50 -28.99
N ASP A 109 2.91 2.18 -30.04
CA ASP A 109 1.73 3.06 -30.05
C ASP A 109 0.41 2.30 -29.81
N SER A 110 0.37 1.01 -30.09
CA SER A 110 -0.86 0.21 -30.07
C SER A 110 -0.79 -1.03 -29.19
N VAL A 111 0.40 -1.58 -28.96
CA VAL A 111 0.60 -2.85 -28.24
C VAL A 111 1.45 -2.63 -27.00
N SER A 112 1.04 -3.25 -25.89
CA SER A 112 1.85 -3.38 -24.69
C SER A 112 1.90 -4.85 -24.26
N ALA A 113 3.11 -5.35 -24.03
CA ALA A 113 3.36 -6.68 -23.50
C ALA A 113 4.32 -6.61 -22.32
N ASN A 114 4.01 -7.33 -21.23
CA ASN A 114 4.83 -7.37 -20.04
C ASN A 114 5.01 -8.81 -19.57
N LEU A 115 6.26 -9.27 -19.59
CA LEU A 115 6.65 -10.50 -18.88
C LEU A 115 7.24 -10.08 -17.54
N PHE A 116 6.70 -10.61 -16.44
CA PHE A 116 7.15 -10.24 -15.09
C PHE A 116 7.42 -11.46 -14.22
N TYR A 117 8.37 -11.31 -13.33
CA TYR A 117 8.67 -12.26 -12.27
C TYR A 117 8.91 -11.53 -10.96
N ASN A 118 8.14 -11.89 -9.94
CA ASN A 118 8.22 -11.30 -8.61
C ASN A 118 8.50 -12.43 -7.60
N ARG A 119 9.39 -12.17 -6.66
CA ARG A 119 9.70 -13.07 -5.54
C ARG A 119 9.71 -12.30 -4.25
N SER A 120 9.11 -12.86 -3.21
CA SER A 120 9.23 -12.39 -1.83
C SER A 120 9.64 -13.55 -0.94
N ASN A 121 10.79 -13.42 -0.29
CA ASN A 121 11.28 -14.35 0.73
C ASN A 121 11.16 -13.69 2.10
N ARG A 122 10.61 -14.39 3.08
CA ARG A 122 10.39 -13.88 4.43
C ARG A 122 10.82 -14.93 5.44
N ARG A 123 11.77 -14.57 6.30
CA ARG A 123 12.11 -15.35 7.49
C ARG A 123 11.62 -14.62 8.72
N ASN A 124 10.80 -15.31 9.51
CA ASN A 124 10.26 -14.79 10.75
C ASN A 124 10.67 -15.71 11.88
N GLN A 125 11.34 -15.16 12.88
CA GLN A 125 11.82 -15.92 14.03
C GLN A 125 11.47 -15.20 15.31
N THR A 126 10.94 -15.90 16.31
CA THR A 126 10.62 -15.34 17.62
C THR A 126 11.09 -16.29 18.71
N TYR A 127 11.93 -15.77 19.59
CA TYR A 127 12.48 -16.48 20.75
C TYR A 127 11.90 -15.92 22.03
N ASN A 128 11.28 -16.76 22.86
CA ASN A 128 10.82 -16.39 24.19
C ASN A 128 12.00 -16.55 25.14
N VAL A 129 12.55 -15.45 25.61
CA VAL A 129 13.73 -15.41 26.48
C VAL A 129 13.41 -16.00 27.87
N THR A 130 12.26 -15.66 28.44
CA THR A 130 11.85 -16.15 29.77
C THR A 130 11.64 -17.65 29.78
N GLY A 131 11.07 -18.21 28.73
CA GLY A 131 10.83 -19.65 28.59
C GLY A 131 11.98 -20.39 27.89
N SER A 132 13.05 -19.71 27.51
CA SER A 132 14.25 -20.25 26.81
C SER A 132 13.90 -21.13 25.62
N LYS A 133 12.96 -20.70 24.77
CA LYS A 133 12.48 -21.48 23.62
C LYS A 133 12.04 -20.65 22.43
N TRP A 134 12.20 -21.19 21.26
CA TRP A 134 11.60 -20.67 20.04
C TRP A 134 10.06 -20.82 20.11
N THR A 135 9.34 -19.75 19.81
CA THR A 135 7.87 -19.75 19.70
C THR A 135 7.39 -19.63 18.27
N LYS A 136 8.27 -19.15 17.38
CA LYS A 136 8.03 -19.07 15.95
C LYS A 136 9.33 -19.22 15.18
N SER A 137 9.33 -20.01 14.13
CA SER A 137 10.37 -20.00 13.10
C SER A 137 9.74 -20.51 11.81
N ASP A 138 9.64 -19.64 10.81
CA ASP A 138 9.11 -19.98 9.50
C ASP A 138 9.90 -19.29 8.37
N HIS A 139 9.86 -19.92 7.20
CA HIS A 139 10.41 -19.39 5.96
C HIS A 139 9.34 -19.44 4.89
N LEU A 140 8.80 -18.26 4.57
CA LEU A 140 7.78 -18.08 3.56
C LEU A 140 8.42 -17.61 2.27
N ARG A 141 7.97 -18.16 1.16
CA ARG A 141 8.33 -17.72 -0.19
C ARG A 141 7.08 -17.59 -1.04
N PHE A 142 6.96 -16.45 -1.67
CA PHE A 142 5.93 -16.14 -2.66
C PHE A 142 6.63 -15.87 -3.98
N ASP A 143 6.24 -16.57 -5.04
CA ASP A 143 6.70 -16.30 -6.40
C ASP A 143 5.48 -16.03 -7.28
N THR A 144 5.59 -15.07 -8.16
CA THR A 144 4.61 -14.83 -9.23
C THR A 144 5.36 -14.68 -10.55
N ILE A 145 4.97 -15.45 -11.56
CA ILE A 145 5.38 -15.24 -12.95
C ILE A 145 4.13 -14.98 -13.78
N GLY A 146 4.19 -14.02 -14.70
CA GLY A 146 3.03 -13.71 -15.51
C GLY A 146 3.37 -12.93 -16.78
N LEU A 147 2.39 -12.97 -17.68
CA LEU A 147 2.38 -12.28 -18.97
C LEU A 147 1.10 -11.46 -19.08
N ASP A 148 1.23 -10.17 -19.34
CA ASP A 148 0.15 -9.27 -19.72
C ASP A 148 0.33 -8.86 -21.18
N LEU A 149 -0.73 -8.97 -21.98
CA LEU A 149 -0.80 -8.49 -23.34
C LEU A 149 -2.00 -7.56 -23.49
N GLN A 150 -1.79 -6.43 -24.13
CA GLN A 150 -2.83 -5.45 -24.38
C GLN A 150 -2.65 -4.83 -25.76
N LYS A 151 -3.76 -4.58 -26.46
CA LYS A 151 -3.81 -3.84 -27.72
C LYS A 151 -4.85 -2.74 -27.63
N GLN A 152 -4.44 -1.54 -28.04
CA GLN A 152 -5.31 -0.40 -28.26
C GLN A 152 -5.64 -0.28 -29.76
N ILE A 153 -6.90 -0.03 -30.07
CA ILE A 153 -7.41 0.12 -31.43
C ILE A 153 -8.25 1.39 -31.44
N THR A 154 -7.79 2.42 -32.14
CA THR A 154 -8.51 3.67 -32.31
C THR A 154 -9.24 3.66 -33.65
N GLY A 155 -10.52 3.97 -33.66
CA GLY A 155 -11.33 3.96 -34.85
C GLY A 155 -12.62 4.78 -34.75
N LYS A 156 -13.44 4.72 -35.81
CA LYS A 156 -14.72 5.46 -35.87
C LYS A 156 -15.72 5.09 -34.77
N PHE A 157 -15.58 3.90 -34.20
CA PHE A 157 -16.46 3.44 -33.13
C PHE A 157 -16.02 3.94 -31.74
N GLY A 158 -14.82 4.49 -31.62
CA GLY A 158 -14.16 4.92 -30.38
C GLY A 158 -12.81 4.24 -30.18
N ASP A 159 -12.27 4.37 -28.97
CA ASP A 159 -11.02 3.73 -28.54
C ASP A 159 -11.34 2.41 -27.85
N VAL A 160 -10.87 1.31 -28.43
CA VAL A 160 -11.05 -0.05 -27.90
C VAL A 160 -9.73 -0.53 -27.32
N ILE A 161 -9.76 -1.06 -26.12
CA ILE A 161 -8.64 -1.77 -25.50
C ILE A 161 -9.07 -3.22 -25.29
N VAL A 162 -8.28 -4.16 -25.78
CA VAL A 162 -8.46 -5.59 -25.49
C VAL A 162 -7.17 -6.16 -24.91
N GLY A 163 -7.29 -7.13 -24.05
CA GLY A 163 -6.08 -7.73 -23.49
C GLY A 163 -6.34 -9.04 -22.76
N THR A 164 -5.23 -9.66 -22.39
CA THR A 164 -5.20 -10.91 -21.62
C THR A 164 -4.09 -10.88 -20.60
N THR A 165 -4.32 -11.55 -19.46
CA THR A 165 -3.34 -11.81 -18.42
C THR A 165 -3.29 -13.31 -18.16
N VAL A 166 -2.08 -13.86 -18.10
CA VAL A 166 -1.86 -15.22 -17.57
C VAL A 166 -0.78 -15.11 -16.49
N SER A 167 -1.06 -15.60 -15.31
CA SER A 167 -0.06 -15.62 -14.24
C SER A 167 -0.17 -16.88 -13.37
N ARG A 168 0.97 -17.25 -12.80
CA ARG A 168 1.03 -18.33 -11.80
C ARG A 168 1.66 -17.78 -10.53
N ASP A 169 0.91 -17.86 -9.43
CA ASP A 169 1.38 -17.56 -8.08
C ASP A 169 1.72 -18.87 -7.37
N SER A 170 2.80 -18.88 -6.62
CA SER A 170 3.15 -20.00 -5.73
C SER A 170 3.45 -19.53 -4.32
N TYR A 171 3.13 -20.35 -3.36
CA TYR A 171 3.35 -20.12 -1.94
C TYR A 171 4.02 -21.35 -1.33
N LYS A 172 5.18 -21.12 -0.70
CA LYS A 172 5.87 -22.14 0.08
C LYS A 172 6.09 -21.63 1.50
N ASN A 173 5.86 -22.49 2.47
CA ASN A 173 6.14 -22.18 3.86
C ASN A 173 6.73 -23.42 4.54
N ASP A 174 7.98 -23.31 4.97
CA ASP A 174 8.67 -24.27 5.80
C ASP A 174 8.56 -23.82 7.26
N ILE A 175 7.71 -24.50 8.04
CA ILE A 175 7.44 -24.17 9.43
C ILE A 175 8.28 -25.07 10.32
N THR A 176 9.31 -24.51 10.92
CA THR A 176 10.18 -25.25 11.85
C THR A 176 9.62 -25.24 13.26
N VAL A 177 9.10 -24.09 13.68
CA VAL A 177 8.43 -23.90 14.98
C VAL A 177 7.23 -23.00 14.81
N ALA A 178 6.06 -23.43 15.24
CA ALA A 178 4.89 -22.58 15.40
C ALA A 178 3.97 -23.16 16.50
N LYS A 179 3.34 -22.27 17.23
CA LYS A 179 2.31 -22.66 18.20
C LYS A 179 1.12 -23.24 17.42
N ASN A 180 0.59 -24.38 17.81
CA ASN A 180 -0.53 -25.07 17.18
C ASN A 180 -0.27 -25.67 15.77
N ILE A 181 0.94 -25.62 15.27
CA ILE A 181 1.33 -26.28 14.02
C ILE A 181 2.48 -27.26 14.34
N LYS A 182 2.35 -28.49 13.86
CA LYS A 182 3.36 -29.50 14.06
C LYS A 182 4.69 -29.04 13.45
N PRO A 183 5.83 -29.13 14.18
CA PRO A 183 7.14 -28.82 13.61
C PRO A 183 7.42 -29.60 12.34
N GLY A 184 8.06 -28.99 11.35
CA GLY A 184 8.35 -29.59 10.06
C GLY A 184 7.17 -29.59 9.08
N THR A 185 6.06 -28.94 9.41
CA THR A 185 4.95 -28.72 8.45
C THR A 185 5.43 -27.92 7.27
N LYS A 186 5.17 -28.46 6.07
CA LYS A 186 5.47 -27.78 4.81
C LYS A 186 4.17 -27.47 4.07
N ILE A 187 4.03 -26.24 3.61
CA ILE A 187 2.98 -25.79 2.71
C ILE A 187 3.63 -25.50 1.36
N ASN A 188 3.09 -26.04 0.28
CA ASN A 188 3.56 -25.81 -1.07
C ASN A 188 2.37 -25.79 -2.01
N GLU A 189 1.83 -24.61 -2.24
CA GLU A 189 0.59 -24.38 -2.96
C GLU A 189 0.81 -23.41 -4.11
N PHE A 190 -0.03 -23.49 -5.12
CA PHE A 190 -0.02 -22.58 -6.24
C PHE A 190 -1.43 -22.29 -6.73
N ARG A 191 -1.56 -21.22 -7.49
CA ARG A 191 -2.75 -20.91 -8.29
C ARG A 191 -2.34 -20.34 -9.64
N THR A 192 -3.15 -20.61 -10.67
CA THR A 192 -2.98 -20.03 -12.00
C THR A 192 -4.18 -19.13 -12.29
N ASN A 193 -3.89 -17.92 -12.75
CA ASN A 193 -4.88 -16.92 -13.09
C ASN A 193 -4.90 -16.74 -14.60
N TYR A 194 -6.07 -16.78 -15.20
CA TYR A 194 -6.32 -16.47 -16.60
C TYR A 194 -7.35 -15.35 -16.65
N ALA A 195 -7.10 -14.32 -17.44
CA ALA A 195 -8.07 -13.29 -17.63
C ALA A 195 -8.05 -12.74 -19.05
N VAL A 196 -9.24 -12.37 -19.53
CA VAL A 196 -9.42 -11.61 -20.76
C VAL A 196 -10.27 -10.39 -20.46
N PHE A 197 -10.00 -9.28 -21.13
CA PHE A 197 -10.77 -8.06 -20.94
C PHE A 197 -10.90 -7.27 -22.24
N ALA A 198 -11.97 -6.48 -22.28
CA ALA A 198 -12.20 -5.51 -23.31
C ALA A 198 -12.81 -4.24 -22.72
N GLN A 199 -12.45 -3.09 -23.27
CA GLN A 199 -13.01 -1.79 -22.91
C GLN A 199 -13.20 -0.96 -24.17
N LEU A 200 -14.34 -0.26 -24.28
CA LEU A 200 -14.64 0.74 -25.30
C LEU A 200 -14.82 2.08 -24.62
N SER A 201 -14.11 3.09 -25.09
CA SER A 201 -14.35 4.50 -24.74
C SER A 201 -14.78 5.27 -25.99
N LYS A 202 -15.89 6.01 -25.91
CA LYS A 202 -16.48 6.73 -27.04
C LYS A 202 -16.90 8.13 -26.66
N ASP A 203 -16.49 9.08 -27.47
CA ASP A 203 -17.09 10.42 -27.47
C ASP A 203 -18.47 10.35 -28.10
N LEU A 204 -19.49 10.73 -27.33
CA LEU A 204 -20.90 10.75 -27.74
C LEU A 204 -21.35 12.13 -28.26
N GLY A 205 -20.42 13.10 -28.30
CA GLY A 205 -20.71 14.48 -28.65
C GLY A 205 -21.28 15.28 -27.46
N ALA A 206 -21.48 16.58 -27.67
CA ALA A 206 -21.98 17.52 -26.66
C ALA A 206 -21.21 17.44 -25.31
N GLY A 207 -19.94 17.05 -25.33
CA GLY A 207 -19.07 16.91 -24.16
C GLY A 207 -19.31 15.65 -23.32
N TYR A 208 -20.04 14.66 -23.83
CA TYR A 208 -20.19 13.35 -23.18
C TYR A 208 -19.15 12.36 -23.69
N THR A 209 -18.52 11.64 -22.78
CA THR A 209 -17.68 10.46 -23.07
C THR A 209 -18.18 9.29 -22.25
N ALA A 210 -18.50 8.18 -22.90
CA ALA A 210 -18.89 6.94 -22.24
C ALA A 210 -17.78 5.90 -22.34
N THR A 211 -17.56 5.16 -21.26
CA THR A 211 -16.63 4.00 -21.22
C THR A 211 -17.39 2.79 -20.69
N VAL A 212 -17.29 1.67 -21.40
CA VAL A 212 -17.86 0.38 -20.99
C VAL A 212 -16.75 -0.65 -21.11
N GLY A 213 -16.56 -1.46 -20.08
CA GLY A 213 -15.56 -2.52 -20.08
C GLY A 213 -16.02 -3.73 -19.30
N ALA A 214 -15.39 -4.85 -19.56
CA ALA A 214 -15.57 -6.06 -18.77
C ALA A 214 -14.29 -6.90 -18.78
N ARG A 215 -14.09 -7.61 -17.67
CA ARG A 215 -13.02 -8.60 -17.52
C ARG A 215 -13.62 -9.90 -17.00
N GLU A 216 -13.29 -11.00 -17.66
CA GLU A 216 -13.52 -12.35 -17.17
C GLU A 216 -12.21 -12.89 -16.61
N THR A 217 -12.24 -13.38 -15.38
CA THR A 217 -11.08 -13.97 -14.70
C THR A 217 -11.42 -15.36 -14.22
N VAL A 218 -10.56 -16.33 -14.55
CA VAL A 218 -10.62 -17.71 -14.07
C VAL A 218 -9.38 -17.95 -13.22
N VAL A 219 -9.57 -18.43 -11.99
CA VAL A 219 -8.48 -18.80 -11.10
C VAL A 219 -8.59 -20.30 -10.77
N GLU A 220 -7.54 -21.03 -11.09
CA GLU A 220 -7.38 -22.44 -10.74
C GLU A 220 -6.47 -22.54 -9.50
N ALA A 221 -7.03 -22.97 -8.38
CA ALA A 221 -6.37 -23.09 -7.08
C ALA A 221 -6.84 -24.42 -6.41
N ASN A 222 -7.14 -24.41 -5.09
CA ASN A 222 -7.79 -25.52 -4.39
C ASN A 222 -9.16 -25.89 -4.99
N LYS A 223 -9.81 -24.94 -5.62
CA LYS A 223 -10.98 -25.09 -6.48
C LYS A 223 -10.91 -24.08 -7.61
N ARG A 224 -11.81 -24.16 -8.57
CA ARG A 224 -11.93 -23.17 -9.65
C ARG A 224 -12.84 -22.03 -9.23
N TYR A 225 -12.38 -20.80 -9.46
CA TYR A 225 -13.13 -19.58 -9.25
C TYR A 225 -13.30 -18.85 -10.59
N ASN A 226 -14.48 -18.28 -10.82
CA ASN A 226 -14.77 -17.47 -12.00
C ASN A 226 -15.31 -16.12 -11.54
N ALA A 227 -14.86 -15.05 -12.18
CA ALA A 227 -15.31 -13.70 -11.85
C ALA A 227 -15.48 -12.86 -13.10
N PHE A 228 -16.71 -12.42 -13.35
CA PHE A 228 -17.04 -11.42 -14.36
C PHE A 228 -17.14 -10.05 -13.68
N THR A 229 -16.28 -9.12 -14.10
CA THR A 229 -16.16 -7.78 -13.51
C THR A 229 -16.40 -6.71 -14.55
N PRO A 230 -17.69 -6.28 -14.75
CA PRO A 230 -18.03 -5.18 -15.63
C PRO A 230 -17.73 -3.83 -15.00
N GLN A 231 -17.52 -2.83 -15.86
CA GLN A 231 -17.37 -1.42 -15.48
C GLN A 231 -18.08 -0.50 -16.48
N PHE A 232 -18.61 0.60 -15.94
CA PHE A 232 -19.30 1.64 -16.69
C PHE A 232 -18.84 3.01 -16.18
N ALA A 233 -18.50 3.91 -17.08
CA ALA A 233 -18.20 5.29 -16.72
C ALA A 233 -18.84 6.24 -17.73
N LEU A 234 -19.33 7.37 -17.22
CA LEU A 234 -19.86 8.48 -18.01
C LEU A 234 -19.21 9.77 -17.52
N LEU A 235 -18.59 10.48 -18.43
CA LEU A 235 -18.06 11.81 -18.21
C LEU A 235 -18.88 12.82 -18.98
N LYS A 236 -19.25 13.94 -18.35
CA LYS A 236 -19.83 15.12 -18.98
C LYS A 236 -18.94 16.33 -18.74
N LYS A 237 -18.30 16.84 -19.77
CA LYS A 237 -17.68 18.16 -19.77
C LYS A 237 -18.78 19.21 -19.75
N LEU A 238 -18.84 20.06 -18.74
CA LEU A 238 -19.79 21.18 -18.63
C LEU A 238 -19.27 22.40 -19.39
N ASP A 239 -17.96 22.62 -19.23
CA ASP A 239 -17.17 23.64 -19.92
C ASP A 239 -15.69 23.17 -20.02
N ASN A 240 -14.77 24.06 -20.40
CA ASN A 240 -13.34 23.73 -20.52
C ASN A 240 -12.67 23.39 -19.19
N ASN A 241 -13.28 23.75 -18.08
CA ASN A 241 -12.68 23.71 -16.76
C ASN A 241 -13.46 22.84 -15.77
N SER A 242 -14.66 22.39 -16.12
CA SER A 242 -15.50 21.62 -15.21
C SER A 242 -16.15 20.40 -15.87
N SER A 243 -16.33 19.36 -15.07
CA SER A 243 -16.93 18.11 -15.49
C SER A 243 -17.71 17.43 -14.37
N LEU A 244 -18.73 16.69 -14.75
CA LEU A 244 -19.41 15.68 -13.94
C LEU A 244 -18.96 14.29 -14.42
N TYR A 245 -18.89 13.35 -13.50
CA TYR A 245 -18.63 11.95 -13.85
C TYR A 245 -19.44 11.00 -12.97
N ALA A 246 -19.75 9.84 -13.53
CA ALA A 246 -20.36 8.73 -12.82
C ALA A 246 -19.66 7.44 -13.19
N ASN A 247 -19.37 6.60 -12.19
CA ASN A 247 -18.71 5.30 -12.35
C ASN A 247 -19.51 4.23 -11.64
N ALA A 248 -19.56 3.04 -12.23
CA ALA A 248 -20.02 1.82 -11.58
C ALA A 248 -19.08 0.68 -11.99
N ALA A 249 -18.45 0.01 -11.04
CA ALA A 249 -17.51 -1.07 -11.32
C ALA A 249 -17.66 -2.22 -10.31
N LYS A 250 -17.67 -3.45 -10.81
CA LYS A 250 -17.55 -4.64 -9.99
C LYS A 250 -16.06 -4.99 -9.82
N SER A 251 -15.64 -5.30 -8.61
CA SER A 251 -14.27 -5.73 -8.26
C SER A 251 -14.25 -7.19 -7.85
N PHE A 252 -13.06 -7.80 -7.95
CA PHE A 252 -12.79 -9.17 -7.55
C PHE A 252 -11.37 -9.27 -6.99
N LYS A 253 -11.20 -10.00 -5.87
CA LYS A 253 -9.90 -10.27 -5.29
C LYS A 253 -9.88 -11.66 -4.63
N MET A 254 -8.91 -12.49 -5.01
CA MET A 254 -8.71 -13.79 -4.38
C MET A 254 -8.23 -13.66 -2.92
N PRO A 255 -8.67 -14.57 -2.02
CA PRO A 255 -8.05 -14.71 -0.70
C PRO A 255 -6.55 -14.96 -0.84
N THR A 256 -5.78 -14.51 0.13
CA THR A 256 -4.34 -14.80 0.17
C THR A 256 -4.07 -16.27 0.49
N PHE A 257 -2.92 -16.78 0.09
CA PHE A 257 -2.54 -18.16 0.44
C PHE A 257 -2.53 -18.39 1.95
N THR A 258 -2.07 -17.42 2.73
CA THR A 258 -2.06 -17.51 4.20
C THR A 258 -3.46 -17.56 4.82
N GLN A 259 -4.46 -16.94 4.18
CA GLN A 259 -5.85 -17.02 4.62
C GLN A 259 -6.46 -18.42 4.32
N ILE A 260 -6.14 -18.98 3.16
CA ILE A 260 -6.68 -20.30 2.73
C ILE A 260 -5.96 -21.45 3.45
N TYR A 261 -4.62 -21.44 3.44
CA TYR A 261 -3.81 -22.59 3.87
C TYR A 261 -3.20 -22.42 5.25
N GLY A 262 -3.36 -21.24 5.86
CA GLY A 262 -2.66 -20.86 7.09
C GLY A 262 -1.22 -20.48 6.80
N GLY A 263 -0.52 -20.03 7.79
CA GLY A 263 0.89 -19.70 7.62
C GLY A 263 1.48 -18.96 8.80
N GLY A 264 2.60 -19.45 9.24
CA GLY A 264 3.65 -18.77 9.98
C GLY A 264 3.30 -18.13 11.32
N GLY A 265 2.07 -18.07 11.70
CA GLY A 265 1.65 -17.48 12.94
C GLY A 265 1.01 -18.50 13.86
N ALA A 266 1.46 -18.53 15.09
CA ALA A 266 1.00 -19.44 16.13
C ALA A 266 -0.52 -19.54 16.29
N ASN A 267 -1.24 -18.57 15.76
CA ASN A 267 -2.64 -18.36 16.12
C ASN A 267 -3.50 -18.05 14.89
N PHE A 268 -3.03 -18.36 13.68
CA PHE A 268 -3.79 -18.20 12.44
C PHE A 268 -4.23 -19.57 11.91
N ALA A 269 -5.51 -19.86 11.95
CA ALA A 269 -6.06 -21.07 11.39
C ALA A 269 -6.32 -20.89 9.88
N ALA A 270 -6.08 -21.92 9.12
CA ALA A 270 -6.46 -22.00 7.71
C ALA A 270 -7.97 -21.98 7.53
N ASN A 271 -8.45 -21.36 6.45
CA ASN A 271 -9.84 -21.47 6.03
C ASN A 271 -9.94 -21.74 4.51
N PRO A 272 -9.93 -23.01 4.07
CA PRO A 272 -10.02 -23.37 2.65
C PRO A 272 -11.41 -23.10 2.05
N LEU A 273 -12.41 -22.75 2.86
CA LEU A 273 -13.78 -22.46 2.42
C LEU A 273 -14.00 -20.98 2.05
N LEU A 274 -12.96 -20.15 2.17
CA LEU A 274 -13.08 -18.74 1.80
C LEU A 274 -13.47 -18.57 0.33
N GLU A 275 -14.42 -17.67 0.11
CA GLU A 275 -14.75 -17.16 -1.20
C GLU A 275 -13.98 -15.86 -1.48
N PRO A 276 -13.80 -15.49 -2.74
CA PRO A 276 -13.20 -14.21 -3.12
C PRO A 276 -13.92 -13.01 -2.51
N GLU A 277 -13.16 -11.94 -2.34
CA GLU A 277 -13.74 -10.62 -2.08
C GLU A 277 -14.27 -10.07 -3.40
N GLU A 278 -15.55 -9.69 -3.45
CA GLU A 278 -16.13 -9.10 -4.64
C GLU A 278 -17.25 -8.11 -4.30
N GLY A 279 -17.62 -7.28 -5.25
CA GLY A 279 -18.78 -6.40 -5.09
C GLY A 279 -18.70 -5.17 -5.96
N TRP A 280 -19.67 -4.27 -5.78
CA TRP A 280 -19.85 -3.09 -6.57
C TRP A 280 -19.40 -1.82 -5.85
N THR A 281 -18.78 -0.94 -6.61
CA THR A 281 -18.52 0.45 -6.20
C THR A 281 -19.17 1.38 -7.20
N TYR A 282 -19.89 2.39 -6.67
CA TYR A 282 -20.54 3.44 -7.41
C TYR A 282 -19.97 4.79 -6.97
N GLU A 283 -19.68 5.66 -7.90
CA GLU A 283 -19.20 7.01 -7.64
C GLU A 283 -19.87 8.01 -8.57
N PHE A 284 -20.27 9.16 -8.02
CA PHE A 284 -20.72 10.31 -8.77
C PHE A 284 -19.95 11.53 -8.28
N GLY A 285 -19.29 12.24 -9.19
CA GLY A 285 -18.42 13.34 -8.81
C GLY A 285 -18.49 14.54 -9.74
N TYR A 286 -18.02 15.65 -9.17
CA TYR A 286 -17.80 16.92 -9.84
C TYR A 286 -16.35 17.33 -9.71
N LYS A 287 -15.76 17.78 -10.80
CA LYS A 287 -14.40 18.35 -10.83
C LYS A 287 -14.44 19.72 -11.51
N LYS A 288 -13.77 20.69 -10.89
CA LYS A 288 -13.52 22.03 -11.47
C LYS A 288 -12.05 22.37 -11.31
N THR A 289 -11.45 22.83 -12.39
CA THR A 289 -10.05 23.28 -12.43
C THR A 289 -9.99 24.73 -12.94
N SER A 290 -9.01 25.47 -12.48
CA SER A 290 -8.62 26.76 -13.03
C SER A 290 -7.09 26.80 -13.13
N ASN A 291 -6.52 27.88 -13.62
CA ASN A 291 -5.05 28.03 -13.66
C ASN A 291 -4.39 27.97 -12.27
N THR A 292 -5.15 28.23 -11.21
CA THR A 292 -4.61 28.35 -9.85
C THR A 292 -5.38 27.52 -8.83
N SER A 293 -6.40 26.75 -9.22
CA SER A 293 -7.17 25.96 -8.25
C SER A 293 -7.79 24.72 -8.86
N MET A 294 -7.96 23.72 -8.02
CA MET A 294 -8.72 22.51 -8.31
C MET A 294 -9.69 22.23 -7.16
N PHE A 295 -10.94 21.94 -7.52
CA PHE A 295 -11.94 21.41 -6.61
C PHE A 295 -12.47 20.08 -7.14
N LYS A 296 -12.56 19.08 -6.29
CA LYS A 296 -13.18 17.78 -6.55
C LYS A 296 -14.13 17.46 -5.40
N ALA A 297 -15.33 16.97 -5.72
CA ALA A 297 -16.25 16.38 -4.77
C ALA A 297 -16.83 15.09 -5.36
N ALA A 298 -16.91 14.03 -4.56
CA ALA A 298 -17.44 12.74 -5.00
C ALA A 298 -18.31 12.11 -3.92
N LEU A 299 -19.50 11.70 -4.29
CA LEU A 299 -20.34 10.79 -3.52
C LEU A 299 -20.02 9.36 -3.95
N TYR A 300 -19.87 8.45 -3.01
CA TYR A 300 -19.60 7.05 -3.31
C TYR A 300 -20.44 6.09 -2.47
N TYR A 301 -20.67 4.91 -3.02
CA TYR A 301 -21.29 3.78 -2.34
C TYR A 301 -20.57 2.49 -2.72
N MET A 302 -20.22 1.69 -1.73
CA MET A 302 -19.58 0.39 -1.87
C MET A 302 -20.46 -0.67 -1.22
N ASP A 303 -20.68 -1.78 -1.92
CA ASP A 303 -21.36 -2.98 -1.42
C ASP A 303 -20.50 -4.20 -1.80
N LEU A 304 -19.75 -4.70 -0.82
CA LEU A 304 -18.67 -5.66 -1.03
C LEU A 304 -18.82 -6.85 -0.10
N ASP A 305 -18.47 -8.02 -0.58
CA ASP A 305 -18.07 -9.13 0.27
C ASP A 305 -16.55 -9.07 0.46
N THR A 306 -16.11 -9.02 1.71
CA THR A 306 -14.70 -8.89 2.11
C THR A 306 -14.29 -10.02 3.04
N ILE A 307 -13.02 -10.09 3.41
CA ILE A 307 -12.51 -11.07 4.35
C ILE A 307 -12.03 -10.36 5.61
N GLU A 308 -12.52 -10.80 6.78
CA GLU A 308 -12.06 -10.32 8.06
C GLU A 308 -11.45 -11.43 8.91
N TYR A 309 -10.65 -11.03 9.91
CA TYR A 309 -10.14 -11.94 10.94
C TYR A 309 -11.03 -11.90 12.17
N GLU A 310 -11.40 -13.08 12.66
CA GLU A 310 -12.07 -13.29 13.94
C GLU A 310 -11.16 -14.03 14.90
N GLY A 311 -11.46 -13.94 16.21
CA GLY A 311 -10.71 -14.60 17.27
C GLY A 311 -9.81 -13.63 18.03
N LYS A 312 -9.07 -14.19 18.97
CA LYS A 312 -8.17 -13.44 19.88
C LYS A 312 -6.69 -13.71 19.61
N GLY A 313 -6.38 -14.53 18.62
CA GLY A 313 -5.01 -14.94 18.34
C GLY A 313 -4.37 -15.74 19.46
N THR A 314 -5.15 -16.51 20.23
CA THR A 314 -4.68 -17.43 21.26
C THR A 314 -4.81 -18.88 20.80
N SER A 315 -4.15 -19.82 21.47
CA SER A 315 -4.26 -21.24 21.12
C SER A 315 -5.68 -21.81 21.30
N SER A 316 -6.43 -21.28 22.26
CA SER A 316 -7.82 -21.65 22.53
C SER A 316 -8.82 -20.86 21.66
N ASN A 317 -8.40 -19.76 21.07
CA ASN A 317 -9.22 -18.90 20.20
C ASN A 317 -8.32 -18.28 19.13
N PRO A 318 -7.88 -19.08 18.11
CA PRO A 318 -7.01 -18.60 17.05
C PRO A 318 -7.73 -17.55 16.17
N TYR A 319 -6.97 -16.75 15.47
CA TYR A 319 -7.53 -15.96 14.36
C TYR A 319 -7.98 -16.91 13.26
N VAL A 320 -9.21 -16.75 12.82
CA VAL A 320 -9.82 -17.43 11.68
C VAL A 320 -10.30 -16.36 10.71
N THR A 321 -10.09 -16.58 9.44
CA THR A 321 -10.64 -15.70 8.39
C THR A 321 -12.03 -16.14 8.00
N ARG A 322 -12.92 -15.20 7.71
CA ARG A 322 -14.23 -15.44 7.15
C ARG A 322 -14.64 -14.36 6.16
N ASN A 323 -15.55 -14.72 5.26
CA ASN A 323 -16.21 -13.73 4.42
C ASN A 323 -17.19 -12.87 5.27
N MET A 324 -17.25 -11.59 4.96
CA MET A 324 -18.07 -10.60 5.64
C MET A 324 -18.67 -9.65 4.61
N SER A 325 -19.97 -9.38 4.69
CA SER A 325 -20.56 -8.29 3.91
C SER A 325 -20.13 -6.93 4.47
N PHE A 326 -19.71 -6.05 3.59
CA PHE A 326 -19.23 -4.70 3.92
C PHE A 326 -19.94 -3.66 3.06
N LYS A 327 -20.39 -2.57 3.68
CA LYS A 327 -20.98 -1.43 2.99
C LYS A 327 -20.33 -0.14 3.45
N ASN A 328 -20.04 0.73 2.51
CA ASN A 328 -19.57 2.07 2.84
C ASN A 328 -20.21 3.09 1.89
N LYS A 329 -20.67 4.19 2.43
CA LYS A 329 -21.14 5.34 1.66
C LYS A 329 -20.53 6.60 2.23
N GLY A 330 -20.18 7.53 1.36
CA GLY A 330 -19.53 8.74 1.83
C GLY A 330 -19.49 9.85 0.79
N LEU A 331 -18.94 10.96 1.27
CA LEU A 331 -18.61 12.15 0.51
C LEU A 331 -17.13 12.46 0.70
N GLU A 332 -16.39 12.52 -0.38
CA GLU A 332 -15.01 12.97 -0.40
C GLU A 332 -14.92 14.31 -1.11
N MET A 333 -14.15 15.24 -0.55
CA MET A 333 -13.90 16.56 -1.11
C MET A 333 -12.42 16.89 -1.05
N THR A 334 -11.91 17.52 -2.11
CA THR A 334 -10.55 18.04 -2.17
C THR A 334 -10.57 19.44 -2.78
N TYR A 335 -9.85 20.36 -2.19
CA TYR A 335 -9.63 21.70 -2.72
C TYR A 335 -8.15 22.05 -2.65
N GLU A 336 -7.59 22.47 -3.78
CA GLU A 336 -6.22 22.94 -3.89
C GLU A 336 -6.23 24.34 -4.50
N LYS A 337 -5.35 25.21 -4.02
CA LYS A 337 -5.26 26.59 -4.48
C LYS A 337 -3.84 27.10 -4.42
N ASP A 338 -3.36 27.65 -5.53
CA ASP A 338 -2.16 28.46 -5.57
C ASP A 338 -2.51 29.90 -5.24
N PHE A 339 -1.78 30.49 -4.32
CA PHE A 339 -1.91 31.88 -3.89
C PHE A 339 -0.64 32.64 -4.23
N GLY A 340 -0.75 33.45 -5.27
CA GLY A 340 0.42 34.04 -5.90
C GLY A 340 1.31 32.99 -6.57
N SER A 341 2.60 33.31 -6.71
CA SER A 341 3.58 32.41 -7.34
C SER A 341 4.36 31.53 -6.35
N LYS A 342 4.13 31.70 -5.05
CA LYS A 342 4.97 31.11 -4.00
C LYS A 342 4.24 30.21 -3.01
N TYR A 343 2.95 30.39 -2.86
CA TYR A 343 2.18 29.66 -1.86
C TYR A 343 1.15 28.76 -2.52
N SER A 344 0.94 27.59 -1.95
CA SER A 344 -0.22 26.76 -2.24
C SER A 344 -0.77 26.14 -0.97
N TYR A 345 -2.07 25.88 -0.95
CA TYR A 345 -2.69 25.12 0.12
C TYR A 345 -3.61 24.03 -0.45
N SER A 346 -3.75 22.96 0.32
CA SER A 346 -4.64 21.86 0.03
C SER A 346 -5.51 21.56 1.25
N LEU A 347 -6.79 21.30 1.00
CA LEU A 347 -7.76 20.87 1.99
C LEU A 347 -8.49 19.64 1.48
N GLY A 348 -8.66 18.65 2.32
CA GLY A 348 -9.43 17.43 2.02
C GLY A 348 -10.35 17.09 3.17
N ALA A 349 -11.50 16.51 2.85
CA ALA A 349 -12.42 15.95 3.84
C ALA A 349 -13.07 14.68 3.28
N ASN A 350 -13.17 13.66 4.12
CA ASN A 350 -13.92 12.45 3.83
C ASN A 350 -14.88 12.15 4.98
N PHE A 351 -16.15 12.06 4.64
CA PHE A 351 -17.23 11.65 5.56
C PHE A 351 -17.79 10.32 5.06
N CYS A 352 -17.78 9.29 5.91
CA CYS A 352 -18.18 7.96 5.49
C CYS A 352 -18.93 7.18 6.58
N ASN A 353 -19.59 6.09 6.18
CA ASN A 353 -20.24 5.18 7.10
C ASN A 353 -19.86 3.72 6.79
N PRO A 354 -18.65 3.29 7.22
CA PRO A 354 -18.10 1.97 6.93
C PRO A 354 -18.69 0.92 7.87
N MET A 355 -19.59 0.10 7.37
CA MET A 355 -20.32 -0.92 8.13
C MET A 355 -19.95 -2.32 7.64
N GLY A 356 -19.59 -3.20 8.55
CA GLY A 356 -19.37 -4.62 8.29
C GLY A 356 -20.32 -5.49 9.08
N LYS A 357 -20.74 -6.62 8.51
CA LYS A 357 -21.69 -7.54 9.13
C LYS A 357 -20.94 -8.59 9.96
N ASN A 358 -21.09 -8.56 11.29
CA ASN A 358 -20.46 -9.53 12.17
C ASN A 358 -21.04 -10.94 12.00
N LYS A 359 -20.46 -11.95 12.65
CA LYS A 359 -20.92 -13.35 12.60
C LYS A 359 -22.34 -13.60 13.09
N LYS A 360 -22.90 -12.66 13.87
CA LYS A 360 -24.28 -12.71 14.35
C LYS A 360 -25.26 -12.07 13.37
N GLY A 361 -24.76 -11.58 12.22
CA GLY A 361 -25.57 -10.90 11.23
C GLY A 361 -25.87 -9.43 11.55
N VAL A 362 -25.23 -8.84 12.56
CA VAL A 362 -25.43 -7.44 12.99
C VAL A 362 -24.42 -6.54 12.29
N TRP A 363 -24.88 -5.40 11.78
CA TRP A 363 -24.06 -4.38 11.18
C TRP A 363 -23.31 -3.58 12.25
N GLU A 364 -22.00 -3.52 12.15
CA GLU A 364 -21.11 -2.83 13.07
C GLU A 364 -20.19 -1.88 12.29
N ARG A 365 -19.87 -0.75 12.88
CA ARG A 365 -18.89 0.18 12.33
C ARG A 365 -17.48 -0.46 12.36
N LYS A 366 -16.74 -0.36 11.24
CA LYS A 366 -15.42 -0.96 11.10
C LYS A 366 -14.28 0.05 11.17
N PHE A 367 -14.48 1.29 10.67
CA PHE A 367 -13.45 2.31 10.56
C PHE A 367 -13.93 3.66 11.05
N ALA A 368 -13.04 4.65 11.08
CA ALA A 368 -13.36 6.06 11.31
C ALA A 368 -14.39 6.58 10.30
N ARG A 369 -15.20 7.54 10.71
CA ARG A 369 -16.20 8.16 9.82
C ARG A 369 -15.75 9.49 9.24
N GLU A 370 -14.81 10.14 9.87
CA GLU A 370 -14.37 11.47 9.47
C GLU A 370 -12.85 11.54 9.37
N GLN A 371 -12.38 12.08 8.25
CA GLN A 371 -10.97 12.37 8.03
C GLN A 371 -10.83 13.70 7.33
N TYR A 372 -9.93 14.52 7.82
CA TYR A 372 -9.58 15.83 7.27
C TYR A 372 -8.09 15.87 6.97
N ASN A 373 -7.72 16.47 5.86
CA ASN A 373 -6.34 16.70 5.46
C ASN A 373 -6.15 18.17 5.20
N ALA A 374 -5.04 18.74 5.67
CA ALA A 374 -4.66 20.11 5.38
C ALA A 374 -3.17 20.20 5.08
N GLY A 375 -2.82 21.03 4.11
CA GLY A 375 -1.44 21.29 3.76
C GLY A 375 -1.24 22.73 3.31
N ILE A 376 -0.13 23.33 3.70
CA ILE A 376 0.34 24.60 3.17
C ILE A 376 1.77 24.43 2.69
N LYS A 377 2.09 24.98 1.53
CA LYS A 377 3.41 24.93 0.92
C LYS A 377 3.86 26.35 0.56
N TYR A 378 5.13 26.57 0.74
CA TYR A 378 5.85 27.74 0.24
C TYR A 378 6.96 27.27 -0.69
N HIS A 379 7.19 27.96 -1.78
CA HIS A 379 8.37 27.75 -2.63
C HIS A 379 8.79 29.04 -3.33
N ASP A 380 10.09 29.20 -3.46
CA ASP A 380 10.70 30.18 -4.35
C ASP A 380 11.90 29.54 -5.07
N ALA A 381 12.80 30.36 -5.63
CA ALA A 381 13.95 29.85 -6.40
C ALA A 381 14.92 29.01 -5.55
N LYS A 382 15.04 29.30 -4.26
CA LYS A 382 16.00 28.64 -3.37
C LYS A 382 15.38 27.90 -2.19
N PHE A 383 14.22 28.34 -1.71
CA PHE A 383 13.61 27.84 -0.51
C PHE A 383 12.27 27.19 -0.79
N ASN A 384 12.02 26.04 -0.17
CA ASN A 384 10.71 25.43 -0.11
C ASN A 384 10.39 24.99 1.32
N ALA A 385 9.12 25.02 1.68
CA ALA A 385 8.64 24.48 2.95
C ALA A 385 7.22 23.94 2.79
N ALA A 386 6.88 22.90 3.54
CA ALA A 386 5.55 22.37 3.61
C ALA A 386 5.19 21.94 5.04
N LEU A 387 3.99 22.29 5.47
CA LEU A 387 3.36 21.76 6.67
C LEU A 387 2.12 21.01 6.25
N THR A 388 2.02 19.74 6.67
CA THR A 388 0.89 18.87 6.33
C THR A 388 0.36 18.17 7.57
N GLY A 389 -0.96 18.04 7.65
CA GLY A 389 -1.62 17.36 8.75
C GLY A 389 -2.80 16.53 8.28
N MET A 390 -3.07 15.44 9.01
CA MET A 390 -4.25 14.62 8.85
C MET A 390 -4.95 14.51 10.21
N PHE A 391 -6.23 14.82 10.25
CA PHE A 391 -7.05 14.65 11.43
C PHE A 391 -8.11 13.58 11.16
N THR A 392 -8.07 12.49 11.93
CA THR A 392 -9.05 11.40 11.84
C THR A 392 -9.80 11.31 13.15
N THR A 393 -11.10 11.50 13.09
CA THR A 393 -11.99 11.50 14.26
C THR A 393 -13.19 10.57 14.05
N ASP A 394 -14.12 10.52 15.02
CA ASP A 394 -15.19 9.53 15.07
C ASP A 394 -14.69 8.11 14.78
N ARG A 395 -13.62 7.73 15.45
CA ARG A 395 -13.00 6.39 15.37
C ARG A 395 -13.76 5.43 16.30
N ALA A 396 -13.46 4.13 16.22
CA ALA A 396 -14.04 3.14 17.12
C ALA A 396 -13.75 3.48 18.59
N SER A 397 -14.63 3.06 19.51
CA SER A 397 -14.51 3.35 20.92
C SER A 397 -13.13 2.95 21.49
N GLY A 398 -12.54 3.84 22.27
CA GLY A 398 -11.24 3.65 22.92
C GLY A 398 -10.01 3.94 22.04
N TRP A 399 -10.20 4.39 20.79
CA TRP A 399 -9.07 4.73 19.90
C TRP A 399 -8.62 6.19 20.02
N GLY A 400 -9.50 7.12 20.42
CA GLY A 400 -9.22 8.56 20.39
C GLY A 400 -9.05 9.10 18.96
N ASP A 401 -8.76 10.38 18.86
CA ASP A 401 -8.46 11.03 17.60
C ASP A 401 -7.01 10.80 17.19
N LEU A 402 -6.73 10.92 15.88
CA LEU A 402 -5.41 10.77 15.28
C LEU A 402 -5.05 12.06 14.55
N LEU A 403 -3.94 12.70 14.92
CA LEU A 403 -3.50 13.97 14.34
C LEU A 403 -1.99 13.99 14.08
N PRO A 404 -1.44 13.22 13.13
CA PRO A 404 -0.07 13.38 12.68
C PRO A 404 0.06 14.69 11.89
N VAL A 405 1.05 15.49 12.27
CA VAL A 405 1.44 16.73 11.56
C VAL A 405 2.92 16.66 11.26
N ASN A 406 3.28 16.91 9.99
CA ASN A 406 4.65 16.83 9.51
C ASN A 406 5.08 18.15 8.88
N PHE A 407 6.34 18.46 9.03
CA PHE A 407 6.97 19.63 8.44
C PHE A 407 8.19 19.23 7.62
N ILE A 408 8.38 19.91 6.49
CA ILE A 408 9.57 19.79 5.65
C ILE A 408 10.01 21.16 5.21
N ALA A 409 11.31 21.39 5.17
CA ALA A 409 11.89 22.64 4.64
C ALA A 409 13.19 22.36 3.91
N GLY A 410 13.31 22.86 2.68
CA GLY A 410 14.47 22.67 1.83
C GLY A 410 15.10 23.99 1.41
N TYR A 411 16.42 23.97 1.27
CA TYR A 411 17.20 25.11 0.77
C TYR A 411 18.18 24.65 -0.32
N LYS A 412 18.17 25.34 -1.46
CA LYS A 412 19.13 25.14 -2.56
C LYS A 412 20.25 26.12 -2.42
N PHE A 413 21.47 25.66 -2.16
CA PHE A 413 22.66 26.50 -2.12
C PHE A 413 23.00 27.03 -3.52
N ASP A 414 22.95 26.10 -4.49
CA ASP A 414 23.20 26.32 -5.91
C ASP A 414 22.41 25.30 -6.78
N LYS A 415 22.78 25.15 -8.06
CA LYS A 415 22.15 24.20 -8.98
C LYS A 415 22.41 22.73 -8.64
N SER A 416 23.49 22.47 -7.91
CA SER A 416 23.99 21.12 -7.62
C SER A 416 23.74 20.68 -6.18
N SER A 417 23.56 21.60 -5.24
CA SER A 417 23.57 21.31 -3.81
C SER A 417 22.32 21.81 -3.11
N SER A 418 21.70 20.95 -2.33
CA SER A 418 20.55 21.28 -1.49
C SER A 418 20.58 20.57 -0.15
N VAL A 419 19.91 21.15 0.83
CA VAL A 419 19.64 20.54 2.13
C VAL A 419 18.14 20.55 2.40
N GLU A 420 17.65 19.51 3.05
CA GLU A 420 16.26 19.39 3.49
C GLU A 420 16.21 18.97 4.95
N LEU A 421 15.40 19.66 5.74
CA LEU A 421 15.00 19.31 7.09
C LEU A 421 13.62 18.68 7.05
N GLY A 422 13.46 17.47 7.58
CA GLY A 422 12.17 16.82 7.81
C GLY A 422 11.89 16.67 9.29
N VAL A 423 10.65 16.93 9.70
CA VAL A 423 10.16 16.71 11.06
C VAL A 423 8.83 15.96 10.97
N GLU A 424 8.82 14.71 11.34
CA GLU A 424 7.62 13.87 11.40
C GLU A 424 7.02 13.95 12.80
N ASN A 425 5.68 13.94 12.90
CA ASN A 425 4.94 14.05 14.16
C ASN A 425 5.42 15.22 15.03
N ILE A 426 5.38 16.44 14.50
CA ILE A 426 5.97 17.64 15.13
C ILE A 426 5.48 17.90 16.57
N PHE A 427 4.27 17.44 16.90
CA PHE A 427 3.68 17.60 18.23
C PHE A 427 4.01 16.46 19.18
N ASP A 428 4.82 15.48 18.75
CA ASP A 428 5.22 14.30 19.53
C ASP A 428 4.04 13.56 20.18
N ARG A 429 2.96 13.38 19.40
CA ARG A 429 1.73 12.74 19.88
C ARG A 429 1.87 11.22 19.84
N ASP A 430 1.35 10.57 20.87
CA ASP A 430 1.25 9.12 20.99
C ASP A 430 -0.15 8.57 20.63
N ASP A 431 -0.77 9.15 19.60
CA ASP A 431 -2.09 8.73 19.12
C ASP A 431 -2.11 7.25 18.76
N ILE A 432 -3.20 6.57 19.10
CA ILE A 432 -3.36 5.14 18.78
C ILE A 432 -3.57 4.96 17.30
N VAL A 433 -2.65 4.28 16.61
CA VAL A 433 -2.76 3.99 15.17
C VAL A 433 -3.38 2.63 14.89
N SER A 434 -3.22 1.66 15.80
CA SER A 434 -3.78 0.33 15.65
C SER A 434 -4.07 -0.32 17.00
N ASN A 435 -5.23 -1.00 17.07
CA ASN A 435 -5.58 -1.88 18.18
C ASN A 435 -6.12 -3.20 17.58
N PRO A 436 -5.26 -4.18 17.34
CA PRO A 436 -5.62 -5.40 16.63
C PRO A 436 -6.52 -6.36 17.41
N GLY A 437 -7.47 -5.83 18.19
CA GLY A 437 -8.41 -6.65 18.99
C GLY A 437 -7.77 -7.37 20.17
N SER A 438 -6.46 -7.23 20.36
CA SER A 438 -5.71 -7.69 21.53
C SER A 438 -5.56 -6.57 22.55
N ALA A 439 -5.03 -6.87 23.72
CA ALA A 439 -4.72 -5.86 24.74
C ALA A 439 -3.63 -4.87 24.29
N THR A 440 -2.97 -5.10 23.17
CA THR A 440 -1.86 -4.28 22.67
C THR A 440 -2.37 -3.14 21.82
N LYS A 441 -2.04 -1.92 22.22
CA LYS A 441 -2.21 -0.71 21.41
C LYS A 441 -0.89 -0.38 20.72
N TYR A 442 -0.96 0.09 19.48
CA TYR A 442 0.17 0.68 18.77
C TYR A 442 -0.07 2.16 18.60
N TYR A 443 0.97 2.93 18.85
CA TYR A 443 0.93 4.40 18.83
C TYR A 443 1.64 4.94 17.58
N CYS A 444 1.39 6.21 17.26
CA CYS A 444 2.25 6.94 16.35
C CYS A 444 3.71 6.81 16.78
N LEU A 445 4.62 6.79 15.81
CA LEU A 445 6.04 6.93 16.13
C LEU A 445 6.27 8.30 16.79
N PRO A 446 7.23 8.41 17.72
CA PRO A 446 7.57 9.68 18.33
C PRO A 446 8.02 10.70 17.25
N ARG A 447 8.15 11.96 17.64
CA ARG A 447 8.71 12.96 16.74
C ARG A 447 10.07 12.50 16.22
N MET A 448 10.27 12.62 14.93
CA MET A 448 11.52 12.27 14.26
C MET A 448 12.02 13.44 13.44
N VAL A 449 13.22 13.90 13.74
CA VAL A 449 13.89 14.95 12.99
C VAL A 449 14.99 14.34 12.14
N HIS A 450 15.08 14.73 10.87
CA HIS A 450 16.16 14.31 9.98
C HIS A 450 16.58 15.43 9.03
N VAL A 451 17.83 15.39 8.61
CA VAL A 451 18.40 16.30 7.61
C VAL A 451 18.94 15.45 6.46
N THR A 452 18.61 15.87 5.25
CA THR A 452 19.10 15.26 4.01
C THR A 452 19.89 16.29 3.20
N TYR A 453 21.13 15.99 2.87
CA TYR A 453 21.91 16.70 1.88
C TYR A 453 21.82 15.97 0.54
N THR A 454 21.57 16.70 -0.55
CA THR A 454 21.54 16.15 -1.91
C THR A 454 22.50 16.91 -2.81
N TYR A 455 23.36 16.16 -3.48
CA TYR A 455 24.25 16.65 -4.54
C TYR A 455 23.77 16.12 -5.90
N THR A 456 23.61 17.03 -6.86
CA THR A 456 23.16 16.75 -8.24
C THR A 456 24.34 17.02 -9.19
N PHE A 457 24.67 16.09 -10.08
CA PHE A 457 25.82 16.15 -10.98
C PHE A 457 25.52 15.58 -12.38
#